data_c55c4f8c6a3b921af1f2ecc964afe9fe
#
_entry.id   c55c4f8c6a3b921af1f2ecc964afe9fe
#
_cell.length_a   1.000
_cell.length_b   1.000
_cell.length_c   1.000
_cell.angle_alpha   90.00
_cell.angle_beta   90.00
_cell.angle_gamma   90.00
#
_symmetry.space_group_name_H-M   'P 1'
#
loop_
_entity.id
_entity.type
_entity.pdbx_description
1 polymer ?
#
loop_
_entity_poly.entity_id
_entity_poly.type
_entity_poly.pdbx_seq_one_letter_code
_entity_poly.pdbx_strand_id
1 'polypeptide(L)'
;MLTKGPARKVTIFVNETAQYHMQPLHDAILAFLMHKGVSGATATRAFAGFGAHQQLHTPKVEELAGDLPIRIEFIETAEKVEDVLPTLYDMVNDGLIEVQDTHVVKLARKSARPEPKLPHGRQEGPAKLMRVFMGEADRWHDEPLYDAIVKRLRTMEVAGATVYRGILGYGAKGHQHKKTFFHPTRDLPVMISVIDTDEKIAAAADAIEGMLQDGLIVVSDVDMVRLVRSQSVTEALDAAGTTR
;
A
#
# COMPACT_ATOMS: atom_id res chain seq x y z
N MET A 1 19.06 -15.80 7.55
CA MET A 1 18.86 -16.12 6.14
C MET A 1 17.51 -16.79 5.99
N LEU A 2 16.64 -16.28 5.12
CA LEU A 2 15.27 -16.80 4.95
C LEU A 2 15.31 -18.30 4.62
N THR A 3 14.45 -19.07 5.27
CA THR A 3 14.29 -20.52 5.09
C THR A 3 12.81 -20.86 5.08
N LYS A 4 12.47 -22.11 4.77
CA LYS A 4 11.10 -22.60 5.00
C LYS A 4 10.76 -22.50 6.49
N GLY A 5 9.60 -21.92 6.82
CA GLY A 5 9.15 -21.74 8.20
C GLY A 5 8.56 -20.36 8.46
N PRO A 6 8.45 -19.96 9.74
CA PRO A 6 7.97 -18.65 10.14
C PRO A 6 8.80 -17.52 9.53
N ALA A 7 8.15 -16.46 9.11
CA ALA A 7 8.76 -15.29 8.49
C ALA A 7 7.88 -14.05 8.71
N ARG A 8 8.37 -12.88 8.35
CA ARG A 8 7.59 -11.64 8.30
C ARG A 8 7.50 -11.11 6.89
N LYS A 9 6.31 -10.71 6.50
CA LYS A 9 6.05 -9.94 5.28
C LYS A 9 6.03 -8.46 5.64
N VAL A 10 6.79 -7.67 4.91
CA VAL A 10 6.75 -6.21 4.98
C VAL A 10 6.13 -5.68 3.71
N THR A 11 5.15 -4.78 3.86
CA THR A 11 4.54 -4.06 2.74
C THR A 11 4.74 -2.56 2.97
N ILE A 12 5.27 -1.87 1.97
CA ILE A 12 5.54 -0.43 2.02
C ILE A 12 4.67 0.25 0.95
N PHE A 13 3.93 1.27 1.35
CA PHE A 13 3.16 2.10 0.44
C PHE A 13 3.80 3.50 0.39
N VAL A 14 4.19 3.93 -0.80
CA VAL A 14 4.79 5.25 -1.06
C VAL A 14 4.20 5.85 -2.33
N ASN A 15 4.38 7.15 -2.52
CA ASN A 15 3.99 7.83 -3.74
C ASN A 15 5.01 7.60 -4.86
N GLU A 16 4.57 7.49 -6.11
CA GLU A 16 5.45 7.30 -7.28
C GLU A 16 6.43 8.46 -7.45
N THR A 17 5.97 9.70 -7.17
CA THR A 17 6.79 10.92 -7.27
C THR A 17 7.71 11.14 -6.06
N ALA A 18 7.58 10.33 -5.00
CA ALA A 18 8.43 10.43 -3.83
C ALA A 18 9.90 10.19 -4.18
N GLN A 19 10.80 11.03 -3.64
CA GLN A 19 12.22 10.97 -3.91
C GLN A 19 13.04 10.75 -2.64
N TYR A 20 14.18 10.08 -2.82
CA TYR A 20 15.23 9.92 -1.81
C TYR A 20 16.58 10.21 -2.45
N HIS A 21 17.29 11.26 -1.98
CA HIS A 21 18.56 11.70 -2.56
C HIS A 21 18.55 11.83 -4.09
N MET A 22 17.56 12.54 -4.66
CA MET A 22 17.40 12.81 -6.10
C MET A 22 17.12 11.58 -6.98
N GLN A 23 16.73 10.46 -6.41
CA GLN A 23 16.27 9.28 -7.15
C GLN A 23 14.85 8.87 -6.67
N PRO A 24 14.05 8.15 -7.47
CA PRO A 24 12.75 7.66 -7.05
C PRO A 24 12.88 6.85 -5.76
N LEU A 25 12.02 7.15 -4.77
CA LEU A 25 12.09 6.50 -3.46
C LEU A 25 11.92 4.98 -3.55
N HIS A 26 11.03 4.49 -4.39
CA HIS A 26 10.81 3.05 -4.58
C HIS A 26 12.05 2.34 -5.15
N ASP A 27 12.80 2.97 -6.05
CA ASP A 27 14.07 2.44 -6.57
C ASP A 27 15.14 2.42 -5.47
N ALA A 28 15.23 3.50 -4.68
CA ALA A 28 16.14 3.57 -3.55
C ALA A 28 15.87 2.48 -2.51
N ILE A 29 14.59 2.22 -2.19
CA ILE A 29 14.18 1.16 -1.28
C ILE A 29 14.56 -0.22 -1.84
N LEU A 30 14.29 -0.49 -3.11
CA LEU A 30 14.65 -1.77 -3.74
C LEU A 30 16.17 -1.99 -3.75
N ALA A 31 16.95 -0.95 -4.10
CA ALA A 31 18.41 -0.99 -4.07
C ALA A 31 18.95 -1.24 -2.65
N PHE A 32 18.40 -0.57 -1.65
CA PHE A 32 18.74 -0.78 -0.24
C PHE A 32 18.43 -2.23 0.20
N LEU A 33 17.23 -2.73 -0.06
CA LEU A 33 16.84 -4.11 0.30
C LEU A 33 17.74 -5.14 -0.36
N MET A 34 18.09 -4.94 -1.65
CA MET A 34 19.02 -5.79 -2.38
C MET A 34 20.42 -5.74 -1.74
N HIS A 35 20.92 -4.57 -1.42
CA HIS A 35 22.21 -4.36 -0.74
C HIS A 35 22.24 -4.98 0.66
N LYS A 36 21.15 -4.94 1.40
CA LYS A 36 20.96 -5.60 2.70
C LYS A 36 20.83 -7.14 2.62
N GLY A 37 20.80 -7.70 1.42
CA GLY A 37 20.68 -9.14 1.22
C GLY A 37 19.29 -9.69 1.55
N VAL A 38 18.26 -8.89 1.42
CA VAL A 38 16.87 -9.35 1.41
C VAL A 38 16.68 -10.30 0.25
N SER A 39 16.03 -11.45 0.49
CA SER A 39 15.92 -12.56 -0.46
C SER A 39 15.21 -12.21 -1.75
N GLY A 40 14.35 -11.19 -1.72
CA GLY A 40 13.64 -10.65 -2.88
C GLY A 40 12.64 -9.60 -2.43
N ALA A 41 12.38 -8.62 -3.30
CA ALA A 41 11.35 -7.62 -3.11
C ALA A 41 10.63 -7.36 -4.44
N THR A 42 9.34 -7.04 -4.37
CA THR A 42 8.52 -6.76 -5.54
C THR A 42 7.86 -5.40 -5.37
N ALA A 43 8.04 -4.51 -6.33
CA ALA A 43 7.28 -3.28 -6.41
C ALA A 43 6.11 -3.44 -7.38
N THR A 44 4.93 -2.97 -6.99
CA THR A 44 3.74 -2.91 -7.83
C THR A 44 3.21 -1.48 -7.85
N ARG A 45 2.83 -1.00 -9.04
CA ARG A 45 2.17 0.29 -9.21
C ARG A 45 0.68 0.09 -9.04
N ALA A 46 0.06 0.84 -8.14
CA ALA A 46 -1.40 0.83 -7.98
C ALA A 46 -2.07 1.55 -9.16
N PHE A 47 -3.32 1.20 -9.39
CA PHE A 47 -4.15 1.83 -10.42
C PHE A 47 -4.84 3.09 -9.89
N ALA A 48 -5.23 3.12 -8.63
CA ALA A 48 -5.81 4.27 -7.94
C ALA A 48 -5.62 4.15 -6.42
N GLY A 49 -5.76 5.25 -5.70
CA GLY A 49 -5.72 5.26 -4.24
C GLY A 49 -5.72 6.67 -3.68
N PHE A 50 -5.65 6.79 -2.36
CA PHE A 50 -5.34 8.02 -1.65
C PHE A 50 -4.53 7.71 -0.39
N GLY A 51 -3.71 8.65 0.03
CA GLY A 51 -2.88 8.55 1.24
C GLY A 51 -3.31 9.55 2.31
N ALA A 52 -2.40 9.84 3.24
CA ALA A 52 -2.61 10.72 4.39
C ALA A 52 -3.09 12.14 4.01
N HIS A 53 -2.73 12.62 2.82
CA HIS A 53 -3.12 13.95 2.32
C HIS A 53 -4.53 14.01 1.73
N GLN A 54 -5.30 12.93 1.76
CA GLN A 54 -6.69 12.86 1.27
C GLN A 54 -6.85 13.24 -0.22
N GLN A 55 -5.77 13.26 -1.01
CA GLN A 55 -5.81 13.46 -2.46
C GLN A 55 -6.10 12.13 -3.14
N LEU A 56 -7.12 12.12 -4.00
CA LEU A 56 -7.50 10.94 -4.76
C LEU A 56 -6.66 10.84 -6.03
N HIS A 57 -5.83 9.83 -6.12
CA HIS A 57 -4.98 9.52 -7.27
C HIS A 57 -5.70 8.50 -8.16
N THR A 58 -6.05 8.89 -9.39
CA THR A 58 -6.69 8.02 -10.39
C THR A 58 -6.12 8.29 -11.78
N PRO A 59 -6.14 7.32 -12.71
CA PRO A 59 -5.62 7.51 -14.07
C PRO A 59 -6.30 8.65 -14.84
N LYS A 60 -7.57 8.98 -14.49
CA LYS A 60 -8.31 10.07 -15.13
C LYS A 60 -7.84 11.46 -14.72
N VAL A 61 -7.29 11.58 -13.50
CA VAL A 61 -6.79 12.86 -12.96
C VAL A 61 -5.29 13.00 -13.23
N GLU A 62 -4.58 11.90 -13.38
CA GLU A 62 -3.11 11.82 -13.34
C GLU A 62 -2.43 11.34 -14.62
N GLU A 63 -3.15 11.22 -15.75
CA GLU A 63 -2.46 11.17 -17.06
C GLU A 63 -1.53 12.39 -17.27
N LEU A 64 -1.70 13.44 -16.44
CA LEU A 64 -0.90 14.66 -16.42
C LEU A 64 0.06 14.78 -15.21
N ALA A 65 -0.07 13.97 -14.15
CA ALA A 65 0.69 14.18 -12.91
C ALA A 65 1.53 12.97 -12.44
N GLY A 66 1.27 11.76 -12.94
CA GLY A 66 2.11 10.58 -12.69
C GLY A 66 2.28 10.16 -11.21
N ASP A 67 1.31 10.49 -10.34
CA ASP A 67 1.44 10.33 -8.89
C ASP A 67 0.55 9.20 -8.36
N LEU A 68 0.86 7.95 -8.76
CA LEU A 68 0.14 6.77 -8.31
C LEU A 68 0.85 6.08 -7.13
N PRO A 69 0.11 5.43 -6.21
CA PRO A 69 0.72 4.67 -5.13
C PRO A 69 1.58 3.51 -5.65
N ILE A 70 2.79 3.40 -5.11
CA ILE A 70 3.68 2.25 -5.28
C ILE A 70 3.62 1.40 -4.02
N ARG A 71 3.37 0.10 -4.19
CA ARG A 71 3.44 -0.90 -3.14
C ARG A 71 4.69 -1.74 -3.33
N ILE A 72 5.58 -1.74 -2.33
CA ILE A 72 6.76 -2.61 -2.28
C ILE A 72 6.50 -3.68 -1.23
N GLU A 73 6.75 -4.94 -1.57
CA GLU A 73 6.55 -6.08 -0.68
C GLU A 73 7.78 -6.97 -0.66
N PHE A 74 8.19 -7.42 0.52
CA PHE A 74 9.21 -8.43 0.69
C PHE A 74 8.92 -9.34 1.89
N ILE A 75 9.52 -10.53 1.90
CA ILE A 75 9.39 -11.52 2.97
C ILE A 75 10.77 -11.91 3.44
N GLU A 76 10.99 -11.84 4.76
CA GLU A 76 12.25 -12.21 5.40
C GLU A 76 12.04 -12.78 6.83
N THR A 77 13.14 -13.25 7.44
CA THR A 77 13.13 -13.63 8.86
C THR A 77 12.83 -12.41 9.73
N ALA A 78 12.26 -12.63 10.91
CA ALA A 78 11.98 -11.55 11.87
C ALA A 78 13.23 -10.72 12.16
N GLU A 79 14.38 -11.38 12.40
CA GLU A 79 15.67 -10.72 12.64
C GLU A 79 16.10 -9.83 11.47
N LYS A 80 15.97 -10.30 10.22
CA LYS A 80 16.33 -9.50 9.05
C LYS A 80 15.39 -8.32 8.84
N VAL A 81 14.10 -8.49 9.11
CA VAL A 81 13.12 -7.41 9.10
C VAL A 81 13.49 -6.35 10.13
N GLU A 82 13.82 -6.73 11.37
CA GLU A 82 14.27 -5.83 12.42
C GLU A 82 15.56 -5.07 12.05
N ASP A 83 16.49 -5.71 11.34
CA ASP A 83 17.72 -5.07 10.83
C ASP A 83 17.44 -3.98 9.76
N VAL A 84 16.47 -4.20 8.87
CA VAL A 84 16.19 -3.28 7.76
C VAL A 84 15.16 -2.19 8.10
N LEU A 85 14.22 -2.46 8.99
CA LEU A 85 13.13 -1.54 9.34
C LEU A 85 13.59 -0.15 9.73
N PRO A 86 14.60 0.03 10.61
CA PRO A 86 15.04 1.37 10.99
C PRO A 86 15.48 2.23 9.80
N THR A 87 16.19 1.67 8.82
CA THR A 87 16.58 2.42 7.61
C THR A 87 15.38 2.71 6.70
N LEU A 88 14.44 1.76 6.59
CA LEU A 88 13.21 2.01 5.84
C LEU A 88 12.39 3.15 6.46
N TYR A 89 12.38 3.27 7.80
CA TYR A 89 11.73 4.41 8.47
C TYR A 89 12.40 5.74 8.11
N ASP A 90 13.72 5.74 8.00
CA ASP A 90 14.48 6.95 7.63
C ASP A 90 14.26 7.34 6.15
N MET A 91 14.06 6.35 5.28
CA MET A 91 13.85 6.58 3.84
C MET A 91 12.42 7.03 3.53
N VAL A 92 11.43 6.48 4.23
CA VAL A 92 10.00 6.74 3.99
C VAL A 92 9.53 7.88 4.88
N ASN A 93 9.59 9.11 4.37
CA ASN A 93 9.14 10.32 5.08
C ASN A 93 7.62 10.50 5.06
N ASP A 94 6.96 9.95 4.05
CA ASP A 94 5.52 9.97 3.84
C ASP A 94 5.11 8.65 3.21
N GLY A 95 4.26 7.88 3.91
CA GLY A 95 3.85 6.56 3.49
C GLY A 95 3.41 5.67 4.65
N LEU A 96 3.27 4.38 4.37
CA LEU A 96 2.88 3.36 5.33
C LEU A 96 3.82 2.16 5.23
N ILE A 97 4.26 1.64 6.35
CA ILE A 97 4.96 0.34 6.44
C ILE A 97 4.09 -0.60 7.29
N GLU A 98 3.67 -1.69 6.67
CA GLU A 98 2.94 -2.81 7.31
C GLU A 98 3.91 -3.96 7.55
N VAL A 99 3.84 -4.60 8.72
CA VAL A 99 4.55 -5.84 9.02
C VAL A 99 3.52 -6.90 9.41
N GLN A 100 3.57 -8.08 8.79
CA GLN A 100 2.65 -9.19 9.01
C GLN A 100 3.42 -10.49 9.20
N ASP A 101 3.06 -11.29 10.20
CA ASP A 101 3.57 -12.65 10.32
C ASP A 101 3.08 -13.52 9.17
N THR A 102 3.98 -14.33 8.63
CA THR A 102 3.71 -15.21 7.48
C THR A 102 4.49 -16.51 7.59
N HIS A 103 4.28 -17.42 6.64
CA HIS A 103 4.99 -18.70 6.61
C HIS A 103 5.53 -18.99 5.21
N VAL A 104 6.86 -19.17 5.10
CA VAL A 104 7.51 -19.53 3.85
C VAL A 104 7.43 -21.04 3.63
N VAL A 105 6.79 -21.44 2.54
CA VAL A 105 6.63 -22.85 2.15
C VAL A 105 7.80 -23.35 1.31
N LYS A 106 8.42 -22.50 0.48
CA LYS A 106 9.56 -22.83 -0.39
C LYS A 106 10.37 -21.58 -0.78
N LEU A 107 11.69 -21.73 -0.97
CA LEU A 107 12.62 -20.63 -1.32
C LEU A 107 13.72 -21.04 -2.32
N ALA A 108 14.22 -20.09 -3.16
CA ALA A 108 15.39 -20.22 -4.04
C ALA A 108 16.25 -18.93 -4.03
N ARG A 109 17.61 -18.93 -4.19
CA ARG A 109 18.54 -17.89 -3.68
C ARG A 109 19.61 -17.25 -4.57
N LYS A 110 20.05 -16.00 -4.15
CA LYS A 110 21.37 -15.34 -4.35
C LYS A 110 21.59 -14.15 -3.36
N SER A 111 22.80 -13.58 -3.10
CA SER A 111 23.26 -12.72 -1.94
C SER A 111 23.70 -11.27 -2.20
N ALA A 112 23.72 -10.33 -1.17
CA ALA A 112 24.15 -8.90 -1.19
C ALA A 112 24.46 -8.22 0.20
N ARG A 113 24.79 -6.92 0.36
CA ARG A 113 25.33 -6.20 1.57
C ARG A 113 24.74 -4.77 1.87
N PRO A 114 24.89 -4.14 3.08
CA PRO A 114 24.13 -3.00 3.65
C PRO A 114 24.73 -1.58 3.88
N GLU A 115 23.93 -0.54 4.28
CA GLU A 115 24.26 0.86 4.70
C GLU A 115 23.25 1.68 5.60
N PRO A 116 23.51 2.95 6.07
CA PRO A 116 22.92 3.62 7.28
C PRO A 116 21.79 4.70 7.16
N LYS A 117 21.36 5.44 8.21
CA LYS A 117 20.02 5.96 8.57
C LYS A 117 19.84 7.42 9.00
N LEU A 118 18.57 7.99 9.01
CA LEU A 118 18.12 9.31 9.51
C LEU A 118 16.64 9.33 10.06
N PRO A 119 16.14 10.27 10.95
CA PRO A 119 14.93 10.14 11.78
C PRO A 119 13.64 10.88 11.35
N HIS A 120 12.42 10.40 11.77
CA HIS A 120 11.08 10.99 11.52
C HIS A 120 10.06 10.66 12.64
N GLY A 121 8.86 11.31 12.62
CA GLY A 121 7.73 11.00 13.50
C GLY A 121 7.07 9.66 13.16
N ARG A 122 6.91 8.77 14.18
CA ARG A 122 6.51 7.38 14.05
C ARG A 122 5.28 7.08 14.89
N GLN A 123 4.28 6.47 14.28
CA GLN A 123 3.15 5.84 14.98
C GLN A 123 3.20 4.34 14.70
N GLU A 124 3.17 3.52 15.74
CA GLU A 124 3.15 2.07 15.61
C GLU A 124 2.17 1.41 16.58
N GLY A 125 1.71 0.24 16.21
CA GLY A 125 0.82 -0.57 17.02
C GLY A 125 0.01 -1.56 16.21
N PRO A 126 -0.86 -2.34 16.90
CA PRO A 126 -1.79 -3.25 16.24
C PRO A 126 -2.74 -2.46 15.34
N ALA A 127 -3.04 -3.02 14.20
CA ALA A 127 -3.97 -2.47 13.21
C ALA A 127 -4.70 -3.59 12.47
N LYS A 128 -5.64 -3.24 11.63
CA LYS A 128 -6.35 -4.16 10.73
C LYS A 128 -6.07 -3.80 9.28
N LEU A 129 -5.84 -4.82 8.49
CA LEU A 129 -5.81 -4.75 7.03
C LEU A 129 -7.15 -5.26 6.50
N MET A 130 -7.92 -4.38 5.88
CA MET A 130 -9.12 -4.74 5.13
C MET A 130 -8.79 -4.84 3.64
N ARG A 131 -9.23 -5.92 3.01
CA ARG A 131 -9.23 -6.08 1.54
C ARG A 131 -10.66 -6.30 1.06
N VAL A 132 -11.03 -5.53 0.04
CA VAL A 132 -12.35 -5.62 -0.61
C VAL A 132 -12.13 -6.08 -2.04
N PHE A 133 -12.73 -7.22 -2.41
CA PHE A 133 -12.62 -7.80 -3.74
C PHE A 133 -13.94 -7.65 -4.48
N MET A 134 -13.88 -7.20 -5.73
CA MET A 134 -15.06 -6.94 -6.60
C MET A 134 -14.68 -7.06 -8.07
N GLY A 135 -15.66 -7.02 -8.96
CA GLY A 135 -15.45 -6.89 -10.40
C GLY A 135 -15.21 -5.44 -10.82
N GLU A 136 -14.44 -5.23 -11.88
CA GLU A 136 -14.23 -3.90 -12.47
C GLU A 136 -15.51 -3.31 -13.07
N ALA A 137 -16.40 -4.19 -13.54
CA ALA A 137 -17.69 -3.80 -14.11
C ALA A 137 -18.76 -3.47 -13.04
N ASP A 138 -18.51 -3.78 -11.76
CA ASP A 138 -19.46 -3.53 -10.70
C ASP A 138 -19.74 -2.03 -10.55
N ARG A 139 -21.01 -1.68 -10.29
CA ARG A 139 -21.49 -0.31 -10.23
C ARG A 139 -22.16 0.01 -8.91
N TRP A 140 -21.97 1.24 -8.46
CA TRP A 140 -22.77 1.85 -7.41
C TRP A 140 -23.46 3.08 -8.00
N HIS A 141 -24.78 3.02 -8.19
CA HIS A 141 -25.52 3.98 -9.01
C HIS A 141 -24.88 4.12 -10.41
N ASP A 142 -24.47 5.30 -10.80
CA ASP A 142 -23.94 5.60 -12.14
C ASP A 142 -22.41 5.58 -12.22
N GLU A 143 -21.70 5.25 -11.12
CA GLU A 143 -20.24 5.25 -11.07
C GLU A 143 -19.65 3.84 -10.81
N PRO A 144 -18.37 3.59 -11.16
CA PRO A 144 -17.69 2.35 -10.78
C PRO A 144 -17.71 2.13 -9.28
N LEU A 145 -18.02 0.91 -8.84
CA LEU A 145 -18.15 0.58 -7.42
C LEU A 145 -16.85 0.85 -6.64
N TYR A 146 -15.68 0.51 -7.21
CA TYR A 146 -14.39 0.77 -6.56
C TYR A 146 -14.13 2.27 -6.34
N ASP A 147 -14.53 3.15 -7.27
CA ASP A 147 -14.42 4.61 -7.11
C ASP A 147 -15.34 5.11 -6.01
N ALA A 148 -16.59 4.62 -5.97
CA ALA A 148 -17.56 4.96 -4.93
C ALA A 148 -17.07 4.56 -3.54
N ILE A 149 -16.51 3.34 -3.41
CA ILE A 149 -15.93 2.85 -2.15
C ILE A 149 -14.75 3.73 -1.72
N VAL A 150 -13.81 4.05 -2.63
CA VAL A 150 -12.65 4.90 -2.29
C VAL A 150 -13.09 6.30 -1.84
N LYS A 151 -14.10 6.89 -2.50
CA LYS A 151 -14.71 8.17 -2.07
C LYS A 151 -15.33 8.05 -0.67
N ARG A 152 -16.07 6.96 -0.41
CA ARG A 152 -16.68 6.70 0.91
C ARG A 152 -15.60 6.57 2.00
N LEU A 153 -14.56 5.78 1.77
CA LEU A 153 -13.44 5.62 2.68
C LEU A 153 -12.73 6.94 2.98
N ARG A 154 -12.55 7.79 1.96
CA ARG A 154 -11.97 9.12 2.13
C ARG A 154 -12.81 10.00 3.07
N THR A 155 -14.14 9.98 2.97
CA THR A 155 -15.02 10.73 3.87
C THR A 155 -15.00 10.23 5.32
N MET A 156 -14.52 9.00 5.54
CA MET A 156 -14.37 8.38 6.86
C MET A 156 -12.97 8.61 7.46
N GLU A 157 -12.13 9.39 6.79
CA GLU A 157 -10.79 9.76 7.26
C GLU A 157 -9.91 8.56 7.61
N VAL A 158 -10.01 7.46 6.87
CA VAL A 158 -9.05 6.35 6.98
C VAL A 158 -7.67 6.80 6.50
N ALA A 159 -6.62 6.17 7.01
CA ALA A 159 -5.23 6.55 6.74
C ALA A 159 -4.86 6.55 5.25
N GLY A 160 -5.49 5.68 4.47
CA GLY A 160 -5.33 5.59 3.02
C GLY A 160 -6.04 4.37 2.45
N ALA A 161 -6.25 4.37 1.13
CA ALA A 161 -6.75 3.23 0.39
C ALA A 161 -5.98 3.08 -0.91
N THR A 162 -5.69 1.84 -1.30
CA THR A 162 -5.00 1.53 -2.54
C THR A 162 -5.82 0.55 -3.36
N VAL A 163 -6.04 0.87 -4.63
CA VAL A 163 -6.81 0.04 -5.57
C VAL A 163 -5.84 -0.71 -6.48
N TYR A 164 -5.98 -2.02 -6.53
CA TYR A 164 -5.26 -2.91 -7.44
C TYR A 164 -6.22 -3.48 -8.47
N ARG A 165 -5.80 -3.50 -9.71
CA ARG A 165 -6.50 -4.17 -10.80
C ARG A 165 -5.80 -5.49 -11.11
N GLY A 166 -6.52 -6.58 -10.99
CA GLY A 166 -6.02 -7.90 -11.40
C GLY A 166 -5.92 -8.01 -12.92
N ILE A 167 -5.01 -8.85 -13.37
CA ILE A 167 -4.86 -9.19 -14.80
C ILE A 167 -5.58 -10.49 -15.14
N LEU A 168 -5.92 -11.28 -14.12
CA LEU A 168 -6.62 -12.56 -14.19
C LEU A 168 -7.23 -12.88 -12.83
N GLY A 169 -8.40 -13.48 -12.79
CA GLY A 169 -9.05 -13.99 -11.59
C GLY A 169 -10.37 -14.67 -11.91
N TYR A 170 -10.99 -15.24 -10.88
CA TYR A 170 -12.37 -15.72 -10.92
C TYR A 170 -13.05 -15.42 -9.57
N GLY A 171 -14.32 -15.08 -9.63
CA GLY A 171 -15.16 -14.85 -8.44
C GLY A 171 -16.13 -15.98 -8.19
N ALA A 172 -17.04 -15.79 -7.23
CA ALA A 172 -18.04 -16.77 -6.80
C ALA A 172 -18.92 -17.30 -7.96
N LYS A 173 -19.10 -16.52 -9.01
CA LYS A 173 -19.87 -16.92 -10.22
C LYS A 173 -19.11 -17.89 -11.13
N GLY A 174 -17.88 -18.29 -10.79
CA GLY A 174 -17.09 -19.29 -11.55
C GLY A 174 -16.63 -18.84 -12.95
N HIS A 175 -16.89 -17.61 -13.35
CA HIS A 175 -16.43 -17.08 -14.64
C HIS A 175 -14.95 -16.67 -14.55
N GLN A 176 -14.12 -17.27 -15.44
CA GLN A 176 -12.72 -16.84 -15.59
C GLN A 176 -12.67 -15.52 -16.38
N HIS A 177 -12.24 -14.45 -15.69
CA HIS A 177 -12.00 -13.16 -16.33
C HIS A 177 -10.60 -13.15 -16.96
N LYS A 178 -10.52 -13.52 -18.27
CA LYS A 178 -9.29 -13.47 -19.07
C LYS A 178 -9.34 -12.32 -20.07
N LYS A 179 -8.21 -11.62 -20.28
CA LYS A 179 -8.02 -10.81 -21.49
C LYS A 179 -8.05 -11.72 -22.71
N THR A 180 -9.21 -11.83 -23.37
CA THR A 180 -9.33 -12.49 -24.69
C THR A 180 -9.47 -11.41 -25.75
N PHE A 181 -8.68 -11.51 -26.84
CA PHE A 181 -8.61 -10.51 -27.91
C PHE A 181 -9.94 -10.23 -28.65
N PHE A 182 -10.97 -11.03 -28.41
CA PHE A 182 -12.22 -11.00 -29.20
C PHE A 182 -13.52 -10.74 -28.42
N HIS A 183 -13.50 -10.47 -27.08
CA HIS A 183 -14.72 -10.13 -26.34
C HIS A 183 -14.54 -8.85 -25.51
N PRO A 184 -15.43 -7.84 -25.68
CA PRO A 184 -15.31 -6.53 -25.04
C PRO A 184 -15.78 -6.48 -23.57
N THR A 185 -16.25 -7.56 -23.00
CA THR A 185 -16.64 -7.63 -21.57
C THR A 185 -15.43 -7.92 -20.71
N ARG A 186 -14.70 -6.86 -20.38
CA ARG A 186 -13.53 -6.90 -19.49
C ARG A 186 -13.98 -6.65 -18.06
N ASP A 187 -14.48 -7.66 -17.39
CA ASP A 187 -14.69 -7.62 -15.96
C ASP A 187 -13.45 -8.21 -15.26
N LEU A 188 -12.45 -7.38 -14.99
CA LEU A 188 -11.25 -7.79 -14.28
C LEU A 188 -11.47 -7.68 -12.77
N PRO A 189 -10.84 -8.53 -11.95
CA PRO A 189 -10.93 -8.40 -10.51
C PRO A 189 -10.24 -7.11 -10.05
N VAL A 190 -10.91 -6.38 -9.16
CA VAL A 190 -10.39 -5.20 -8.48
C VAL A 190 -10.30 -5.52 -6.99
N MET A 191 -9.19 -5.14 -6.36
CA MET A 191 -8.98 -5.24 -4.92
C MET A 191 -8.67 -3.86 -4.35
N ILE A 192 -9.42 -3.46 -3.31
CA ILE A 192 -9.09 -2.29 -2.50
C ILE A 192 -8.41 -2.78 -1.23
N SER A 193 -7.28 -2.19 -0.86
CA SER A 193 -6.52 -2.48 0.36
C SER A 193 -6.51 -1.24 1.26
N VAL A 194 -6.86 -1.40 2.52
CA VAL A 194 -6.96 -0.34 3.54
C VAL A 194 -6.32 -0.84 4.82
N ILE A 195 -5.48 -0.03 5.46
CA ILE A 195 -4.91 -0.31 6.78
C ILE A 195 -5.22 0.86 7.71
N ASP A 196 -5.84 0.56 8.85
CA ASP A 196 -6.10 1.55 9.92
C ASP A 196 -6.33 0.82 11.26
N THR A 197 -6.72 1.57 12.29
CA THR A 197 -7.13 1.03 13.58
C THR A 197 -8.33 0.10 13.44
N ASP A 198 -8.49 -0.82 14.40
CA ASP A 198 -9.62 -1.76 14.43
C ASP A 198 -10.97 -1.06 14.32
N GLU A 199 -11.17 0.02 15.08
CA GLU A 199 -12.40 0.82 15.08
C GLU A 199 -12.72 1.42 13.71
N LYS A 200 -11.73 2.01 13.04
CA LYS A 200 -11.92 2.60 11.71
C LYS A 200 -12.18 1.55 10.64
N ILE A 201 -11.49 0.41 10.71
CA ILE A 201 -11.71 -0.69 9.77
C ILE A 201 -13.09 -1.33 9.98
N ALA A 202 -13.54 -1.51 11.22
CA ALA A 202 -14.88 -2.00 11.50
C ALA A 202 -15.95 -1.05 10.92
N ALA A 203 -15.86 0.24 11.21
CA ALA A 203 -16.78 1.23 10.67
C ALA A 203 -16.73 1.32 9.13
N ALA A 204 -15.56 1.16 8.53
CA ALA A 204 -15.39 1.13 7.09
C ALA A 204 -16.02 -0.11 6.46
N ALA A 205 -15.84 -1.29 7.07
CA ALA A 205 -16.44 -2.54 6.62
C ALA A 205 -17.98 -2.45 6.62
N ASP A 206 -18.58 -1.98 7.72
CA ASP A 206 -20.03 -1.78 7.83
C ASP A 206 -20.55 -0.82 6.74
N ALA A 207 -19.83 0.29 6.48
CA ALA A 207 -20.23 1.26 5.49
C ALA A 207 -20.13 0.75 4.04
N ILE A 208 -19.22 -0.20 3.77
CA ILE A 208 -18.99 -0.78 2.45
C ILE A 208 -19.89 -1.97 2.20
N GLU A 209 -20.24 -2.76 3.24
CA GLU A 209 -21.11 -3.93 3.11
C GLU A 209 -22.41 -3.61 2.37
N GLY A 210 -23.06 -2.49 2.71
CA GLY A 210 -24.27 -2.03 2.05
C GLY A 210 -24.08 -1.58 0.58
N MET A 211 -22.85 -1.41 0.12
CA MET A 211 -22.53 -1.04 -1.26
C MET A 211 -22.23 -2.27 -2.14
N LEU A 212 -21.81 -3.38 -1.54
CA LEU A 212 -21.47 -4.62 -2.25
C LEU A 212 -22.72 -5.44 -2.52
N GLN A 213 -22.99 -5.71 -3.81
CA GLN A 213 -24.02 -6.69 -4.20
C GLN A 213 -23.40 -8.09 -4.38
N ASP A 214 -22.15 -8.14 -4.80
CA ASP A 214 -21.35 -9.34 -4.97
C ASP A 214 -19.88 -8.96 -4.73
N GLY A 215 -19.16 -9.73 -3.93
CA GLY A 215 -17.80 -9.43 -3.57
C GLY A 215 -17.41 -10.07 -2.24
N LEU A 216 -16.21 -9.74 -1.77
CA LEU A 216 -15.65 -10.28 -0.54
C LEU A 216 -14.93 -9.18 0.23
N ILE A 217 -15.24 -9.04 1.51
CA ILE A 217 -14.45 -8.24 2.46
C ILE A 217 -13.67 -9.22 3.35
N VAL A 218 -12.36 -9.04 3.41
CA VAL A 218 -11.46 -9.79 4.29
C VAL A 218 -10.76 -8.82 5.22
N VAL A 219 -10.74 -9.13 6.52
CA VAL A 219 -10.00 -8.37 7.53
C VAL A 219 -8.96 -9.28 8.17
N SER A 220 -7.73 -8.78 8.31
CA SER A 220 -6.61 -9.48 8.92
C SER A 220 -5.93 -8.60 9.95
N ASP A 221 -5.42 -9.21 11.02
CA ASP A 221 -4.54 -8.52 11.97
C ASP A 221 -3.19 -8.22 11.32
N VAL A 222 -2.67 -7.02 11.57
CA VAL A 222 -1.34 -6.59 11.15
C VAL A 222 -0.71 -5.70 12.22
N ASP A 223 0.61 -5.65 12.23
CA ASP A 223 1.33 -4.59 12.92
C ASP A 223 1.60 -3.45 11.94
N MET A 224 1.17 -2.26 12.31
CA MET A 224 1.34 -1.06 11.49
C MET A 224 2.45 -0.17 12.05
N VAL A 225 3.32 0.30 11.18
CA VAL A 225 4.17 1.47 11.42
C VAL A 225 3.82 2.53 10.39
N ARG A 226 3.21 3.62 10.84
CA ARG A 226 2.87 4.78 10.02
C ARG A 226 3.90 5.88 10.26
N LEU A 227 4.44 6.41 9.19
CA LEU A 227 5.38 7.52 9.20
C LEU A 227 4.65 8.77 8.75
N VAL A 228 4.72 9.82 9.58
CA VAL A 228 4.04 11.09 9.33
C VAL A 228 5.09 12.19 9.24
N ARG A 229 5.07 12.96 8.15
CA ARG A 229 5.92 14.13 8.00
C ARG A 229 5.54 15.16 9.07
N SER A 230 6.50 15.53 9.94
CA SER A 230 6.30 16.57 10.93
C SER A 230 6.10 17.92 10.22
N GLN A 231 4.90 18.50 10.26
CA GLN A 231 4.61 19.84 9.72
C GLN A 231 5.33 20.96 10.51
N SER A 232 5.91 20.67 11.67
CA SER A 232 6.53 21.64 12.57
C SER A 232 7.77 22.36 12.02
N VAL A 233 8.36 21.89 10.92
CA VAL A 233 9.54 22.55 10.32
C VAL A 233 9.11 23.66 9.35
N THR A 234 7.99 23.53 8.67
CA THR A 234 7.50 24.54 7.71
C THR A 234 6.94 25.76 8.43
N GLU A 235 6.16 25.56 9.52
CA GLU A 235 5.65 26.66 10.33
C GLU A 235 6.76 27.45 11.05
N ALA A 236 7.84 26.77 11.48
CA ALA A 236 8.98 27.45 12.10
C ALA A 236 9.79 28.31 11.11
N LEU A 237 9.86 27.92 9.84
CA LEU A 237 10.53 28.69 8.79
C LEU A 237 9.69 29.86 8.30
N ASP A 238 8.36 29.72 8.22
CA ASP A 238 7.44 30.80 7.88
C ASP A 238 7.33 31.84 9.00
N ALA A 239 7.36 31.42 10.26
CA ALA A 239 7.41 32.31 11.42
C ALA A 239 8.75 33.07 11.56
N ALA A 240 9.84 32.49 11.10
CA ALA A 240 11.16 33.16 11.11
C ALA A 240 11.39 34.09 9.91
N GLY A 241 10.56 33.96 8.84
CA GLY A 241 10.65 34.78 7.61
C GLY A 241 9.89 36.10 7.64
N THR A 242 9.10 36.38 8.68
CA THR A 242 8.21 37.59 8.75
C THR A 242 8.76 38.69 9.66
N THR A 243 10.09 38.73 9.87
CA THR A 243 10.73 39.84 10.59
C THR A 243 11.86 40.42 9.75
N ARG A 244 11.48 41.20 8.71
CA ARG A 244 12.29 42.28 8.15
C ARG A 244 11.41 43.28 7.40
#